data_d960d266a0780b878bd334011e82ed6f
#
_entry.id   d960d266a0780b878bd334011e82ed6f
#
_cell.length_a   1.000
_cell.length_b   1.000
_cell.length_c   1.000
_cell.angle_alpha   90.00
_cell.angle_beta   90.00
_cell.angle_gamma   90.00
#
_symmetry.space_group_name_H-M   'P 1'
#
loop_
_entity.id
_entity.type
_entity.pdbx_description
1 polymer ?
#
loop_
_entity_poly.entity_id
_entity_poly.type
_entity_poly.pdbx_seq_one_letter_code
_entity_poly.pdbx_strand_id
1 'polypeptide(L)'
;MREYLMPIFVVASLVLAGCNKSKSPEDVSKDVAKAEQRANNEVTKSEEHAQSALDKSYEKINDQEIKFNNDAAHQTYNVAIAKADGNRKVALATCESQSGDAQKACKDQAEADYKTARADAKASAEAAVQQK
;
A
#
# COMPACT_ATOMS: atom_id res chain seq x y z
N MET A 1 12.53 26.40 4.96
CA MET A 1 13.14 25.32 4.19
C MET A 1 14.11 24.60 5.12
N ARG A 2 13.72 23.47 5.64
CA ARG A 2 14.55 22.63 6.51
C ARG A 2 14.80 21.34 5.77
N GLU A 3 16.01 21.18 5.24
CA GLU A 3 16.47 19.95 4.62
C GLU A 3 16.65 18.88 5.69
N TYR A 4 15.82 17.84 5.67
CA TYR A 4 16.04 16.65 6.44
C TYR A 4 16.95 15.71 5.65
N LEU A 5 18.25 15.82 5.90
CA LEU A 5 19.24 14.83 5.54
C LEU A 5 18.98 13.58 6.40
N MET A 6 18.35 12.56 5.83
CA MET A 6 18.29 11.22 6.45
C MET A 6 19.67 10.55 6.30
N PRO A 7 20.25 10.07 7.39
CA PRO A 7 21.47 9.28 7.30
C PRO A 7 21.11 7.90 6.72
N ILE A 8 21.73 7.56 5.59
CA ILE A 8 21.73 6.22 5.03
C ILE A 8 22.55 5.34 5.97
N PHE A 9 21.90 4.54 6.79
CA PHE A 9 22.55 3.48 7.54
C PHE A 9 22.96 2.35 6.58
N VAL A 10 24.22 2.36 6.20
CA VAL A 10 24.87 1.20 5.57
C VAL A 10 25.03 0.14 6.65
N VAL A 11 24.10 -0.81 6.71
CA VAL A 11 24.25 -1.99 7.56
C VAL A 11 25.18 -2.97 6.86
N ALA A 12 26.40 -3.06 7.36
CA ALA A 12 27.38 -4.03 6.92
C ALA A 12 26.87 -5.45 7.18
N SER A 13 26.83 -6.25 6.12
CA SER A 13 26.33 -7.61 6.05
C SER A 13 27.23 -8.57 6.83
N LEU A 14 26.76 -9.13 7.92
CA LEU A 14 27.26 -10.39 8.47
C LEU A 14 26.60 -11.53 7.70
N VAL A 15 27.33 -12.09 6.75
CA VAL A 15 26.95 -13.30 6.03
C VAL A 15 27.13 -14.48 6.96
N LEU A 16 26.13 -14.87 7.69
CA LEU A 16 26.04 -16.19 8.31
C LEU A 16 25.48 -17.14 7.25
N ALA A 17 26.33 -18.07 6.82
CA ALA A 17 26.01 -19.14 5.89
C ALA A 17 25.03 -20.13 6.52
N GLY A 18 23.75 -19.81 6.47
CA GLY A 18 22.65 -20.73 6.71
C GLY A 18 22.07 -21.13 5.36
N CYS A 19 22.07 -22.42 5.03
CA CYS A 19 21.52 -22.97 3.78
C CYS A 19 19.99 -22.84 3.69
N ASN A 20 19.47 -21.64 3.67
CA ASN A 20 18.14 -21.35 3.18
C ASN A 20 18.31 -20.69 1.80
N LYS A 21 17.69 -21.26 0.78
CA LYS A 21 17.73 -20.74 -0.59
C LYS A 21 17.08 -19.35 -0.61
N SER A 22 17.83 -18.31 -0.27
CA SER A 22 17.43 -16.95 -0.58
C SER A 22 17.44 -16.80 -2.10
N LYS A 23 16.45 -16.10 -2.65
CA LYS A 23 16.43 -15.73 -4.06
C LYS A 23 17.66 -14.89 -4.39
N SER A 24 18.14 -15.01 -5.63
CA SER A 24 19.23 -14.14 -6.06
C SER A 24 18.80 -12.66 -6.01
N PRO A 25 19.73 -11.73 -5.78
CA PRO A 25 19.41 -10.30 -5.80
C PRO A 25 18.73 -9.85 -7.11
N GLU A 26 19.10 -10.49 -8.22
CA GLU A 26 18.51 -10.23 -9.54
C GLU A 26 17.04 -10.71 -9.62
N ASP A 27 16.75 -11.89 -9.08
CA ASP A 27 15.39 -12.43 -9.04
C ASP A 27 14.50 -11.60 -8.13
N VAL A 28 15.02 -11.16 -6.97
CA VAL A 28 14.32 -10.25 -6.07
C VAL A 28 14.02 -8.93 -6.76
N SER A 29 15.00 -8.35 -7.45
CA SER A 29 14.78 -7.10 -8.20
C SER A 29 13.68 -7.23 -9.25
N LYS A 30 13.65 -8.35 -9.98
CA LYS A 30 12.58 -8.66 -10.95
C LYS A 30 11.22 -8.83 -10.27
N ASP A 31 11.19 -9.49 -9.13
CA ASP A 31 9.94 -9.72 -8.38
C ASP A 31 9.42 -8.40 -7.78
N VAL A 32 10.30 -7.56 -7.25
CA VAL A 32 9.95 -6.22 -6.77
C VAL A 32 9.37 -5.37 -7.92
N ALA A 33 10.07 -5.29 -9.06
CA ALA A 33 9.58 -4.54 -10.21
C ALA A 33 8.20 -5.03 -10.69
N LYS A 34 7.97 -6.34 -10.72
CA LYS A 34 6.66 -6.91 -11.07
C LYS A 34 5.60 -6.57 -10.01
N ALA A 35 5.96 -6.60 -8.72
CA ALA A 35 5.06 -6.25 -7.64
C ALA A 35 4.66 -4.77 -7.71
N GLU A 36 5.62 -3.88 -7.94
CA GLU A 36 5.38 -2.45 -8.14
C GLU A 36 4.48 -2.18 -9.34
N GLN A 37 4.75 -2.83 -10.47
CA GLN A 37 3.91 -2.68 -11.66
C GLN A 37 2.47 -3.14 -11.40
N ARG A 38 2.28 -4.28 -10.72
CA ARG A 38 0.94 -4.76 -10.34
C ARG A 38 0.26 -3.82 -9.37
N ALA A 39 0.98 -3.37 -8.34
CA ALA A 39 0.48 -2.41 -7.38
C ALA A 39 0.01 -1.11 -8.05
N ASN A 40 0.84 -0.54 -8.94
CA ASN A 40 0.49 0.66 -9.69
C ASN A 40 -0.75 0.44 -10.57
N ASN A 41 -0.84 -0.69 -11.27
CA ASN A 41 -2.00 -1.01 -12.09
C ASN A 41 -3.30 -1.17 -11.25
N GLU A 42 -3.19 -1.77 -10.06
CA GLU A 42 -4.34 -1.92 -9.15
C GLU A 42 -4.79 -0.57 -8.60
N VAL A 43 -3.85 0.30 -8.23
CA VAL A 43 -4.14 1.67 -7.80
C VAL A 43 -4.80 2.46 -8.92
N THR A 44 -4.22 2.47 -10.12
CA THR A 44 -4.79 3.18 -11.28
C THR A 44 -6.22 2.72 -11.58
N LYS A 45 -6.46 1.41 -11.62
CA LYS A 45 -7.82 0.89 -11.82
C LYS A 45 -8.79 1.31 -10.72
N SER A 46 -8.32 1.33 -9.47
CA SER A 46 -9.15 1.77 -8.35
C SER A 46 -9.46 3.26 -8.42
N GLU A 47 -8.49 4.07 -8.83
CA GLU A 47 -8.66 5.51 -9.04
C GLU A 47 -9.60 5.81 -10.21
N GLU A 48 -9.47 5.12 -11.35
CA GLU A 48 -10.38 5.24 -12.50
C GLU A 48 -11.81 4.85 -12.12
N HIS A 49 -11.96 3.76 -11.36
CA HIS A 49 -13.27 3.33 -10.87
C HIS A 49 -13.87 4.36 -9.90
N ALA A 50 -13.06 4.90 -8.99
CA ALA A 50 -13.49 5.95 -8.07
C ALA A 50 -13.92 7.21 -8.83
N GLN A 51 -13.14 7.65 -9.83
CA GLN A 51 -13.50 8.80 -10.66
C GLN A 51 -14.81 8.57 -11.41
N SER A 52 -14.99 7.40 -12.04
CA SER A 52 -16.22 7.06 -12.73
C SER A 52 -17.44 7.03 -11.79
N ALA A 53 -17.25 6.57 -10.55
CA ALA A 53 -18.32 6.58 -9.54
C ALA A 53 -18.65 7.99 -9.08
N LEU A 54 -17.64 8.85 -8.92
CA LEU A 54 -17.81 10.26 -8.60
C LEU A 54 -18.55 11.00 -9.73
N ASP A 55 -18.15 10.80 -10.98
CA ASP A 55 -18.79 11.43 -12.15
C ASP A 55 -20.28 11.06 -12.23
N LYS A 56 -20.60 9.77 -12.04
CA LYS A 56 -21.98 9.29 -11.98
C LYS A 56 -22.77 9.86 -10.79
N SER A 57 -22.07 10.12 -9.69
CA SER A 57 -22.70 10.73 -8.50
C SER A 57 -22.98 12.20 -8.74
N TYR A 58 -22.10 12.92 -9.45
CA TYR A 58 -22.32 14.32 -9.84
C TYR A 58 -23.54 14.50 -10.72
N GLU A 59 -23.83 13.59 -11.63
CA GLU A 59 -25.04 13.63 -12.46
C GLU A 59 -26.35 13.49 -11.65
N LYS A 60 -26.26 12.89 -10.45
CA LYS A 60 -27.39 12.65 -9.56
C LYS A 60 -27.53 13.68 -8.42
N ILE A 61 -26.69 14.70 -8.42
CA ILE A 61 -26.54 15.67 -7.29
C ILE A 61 -27.83 16.42 -6.93
N ASN A 62 -28.78 16.56 -7.85
CA ASN A 62 -30.02 17.30 -7.55
C ASN A 62 -30.92 16.64 -6.50
N ASP A 63 -30.70 15.37 -6.13
CA ASP A 63 -31.61 14.67 -5.20
C ASP A 63 -31.00 14.00 -3.96
N GLN A 64 -29.67 13.87 -3.80
CA GLN A 64 -29.13 13.07 -2.67
C GLN A 64 -27.70 13.41 -2.23
N GLU A 65 -27.48 14.54 -1.61
CA GLU A 65 -26.21 14.95 -1.00
C GLU A 65 -25.65 13.93 0.03
N ILE A 66 -26.54 13.26 0.76
CA ILE A 66 -26.18 12.24 1.76
C ILE A 66 -25.56 10.99 1.09
N LYS A 67 -26.10 10.57 -0.03
CA LYS A 67 -25.64 9.39 -0.75
C LYS A 67 -24.27 9.63 -1.40
N PHE A 68 -24.07 10.83 -1.93
CA PHE A 68 -22.80 11.24 -2.52
C PHE A 68 -21.64 11.17 -1.54
N ASN A 69 -21.81 11.69 -0.32
CA ASN A 69 -20.74 11.68 0.69
C ASN A 69 -20.35 10.26 1.10
N ASN A 70 -21.33 9.36 1.21
CA ASN A 70 -21.07 7.95 1.49
C ASN A 70 -20.33 7.27 0.33
N ASP A 71 -20.77 7.51 -0.90
CA ASP A 71 -20.13 6.92 -2.09
C ASP A 71 -18.68 7.43 -2.26
N ALA A 72 -18.44 8.74 -2.06
CA ALA A 72 -17.12 9.33 -2.11
C ALA A 72 -16.18 8.76 -1.01
N ALA A 73 -16.69 8.62 0.22
CA ALA A 73 -15.95 8.01 1.32
C ALA A 73 -15.59 6.54 1.02
N HIS A 74 -16.55 5.78 0.46
CA HIS A 74 -16.29 4.41 0.03
C HIS A 74 -15.23 4.31 -1.07
N GLN A 75 -15.28 5.18 -2.09
CA GLN A 75 -14.27 5.18 -3.15
C GLN A 75 -12.89 5.57 -2.63
N THR A 76 -12.81 6.58 -1.76
CA THR A 76 -11.57 6.97 -1.10
C THR A 76 -10.98 5.82 -0.27
N TYR A 77 -11.83 5.11 0.48
CA TYR A 77 -11.45 3.91 1.21
C TYR A 77 -10.88 2.84 0.27
N ASN A 78 -11.56 2.54 -0.82
CA ASN A 78 -11.13 1.52 -1.78
C ASN A 78 -9.76 1.84 -2.40
N VAL A 79 -9.53 3.09 -2.77
CA VAL A 79 -8.22 3.56 -3.26
C VAL A 79 -7.14 3.38 -2.18
N ALA A 80 -7.42 3.78 -0.94
CA ALA A 80 -6.48 3.65 0.16
C ALA A 80 -6.12 2.17 0.45
N ILE A 81 -7.10 1.27 0.41
CA ILE A 81 -6.88 -0.17 0.56
C ILE A 81 -6.05 -0.74 -0.59
N ALA A 82 -6.33 -0.34 -1.84
CA ALA A 82 -5.55 -0.78 -3.00
C ALA A 82 -4.07 -0.35 -2.88
N LYS A 83 -3.82 0.89 -2.44
CA LYS A 83 -2.46 1.39 -2.17
C LYS A 83 -1.77 0.60 -1.04
N ALA A 84 -2.47 0.36 0.06
CA ALA A 84 -1.93 -0.39 1.19
C ALA A 84 -1.56 -1.84 0.79
N ASP A 85 -2.42 -2.51 0.02
CA ASP A 85 -2.16 -3.86 -0.47
C ASP A 85 -1.01 -3.90 -1.48
N GLY A 86 -0.92 -2.90 -2.35
CA GLY A 86 0.20 -2.72 -3.27
C GLY A 86 1.53 -2.57 -2.52
N ASN A 87 1.59 -1.67 -1.54
CA ASN A 87 2.77 -1.46 -0.72
C ASN A 87 3.19 -2.73 0.03
N ARG A 88 2.22 -3.48 0.58
CA ARG A 88 2.47 -4.77 1.21
C ARG A 88 3.11 -5.76 0.25
N LYS A 89 2.58 -5.89 -0.97
CA LYS A 89 3.12 -6.81 -1.99
C LYS A 89 4.55 -6.46 -2.35
N VAL A 90 4.87 -5.18 -2.52
CA VAL A 90 6.22 -4.70 -2.80
C VAL A 90 7.15 -4.99 -1.60
N ALA A 91 6.72 -4.68 -0.38
CA ALA A 91 7.51 -4.95 0.82
C ALA A 91 7.79 -6.45 0.99
N LEU A 92 6.79 -7.31 0.83
CA LEU A 92 6.98 -8.76 0.89
C LEU A 92 7.95 -9.27 -0.17
N ALA A 93 7.88 -8.76 -1.41
CA ALA A 93 8.82 -9.11 -2.47
C ALA A 93 10.26 -8.67 -2.12
N THR A 94 10.41 -7.49 -1.51
CA THR A 94 11.72 -7.01 -1.03
C THR A 94 12.29 -7.90 0.08
N CYS A 95 11.44 -8.41 0.98
CA CYS A 95 11.85 -9.32 2.04
C CYS A 95 12.43 -10.66 1.52
N GLU A 96 12.14 -11.04 0.27
CA GLU A 96 12.69 -12.27 -0.33
C GLU A 96 14.22 -12.21 -0.58
N SER A 97 14.84 -11.02 -0.49
CA SER A 97 16.31 -10.88 -0.51
C SER A 97 16.98 -11.31 0.80
N GLN A 98 16.21 -11.47 1.86
CA GLN A 98 16.66 -11.85 3.19
C GLN A 98 16.44 -13.33 3.45
N SER A 99 17.00 -13.87 4.51
CA SER A 99 16.85 -15.28 4.89
C SER A 99 16.74 -15.44 6.41
N GLY A 100 16.21 -16.58 6.84
CA GLY A 100 16.10 -16.90 8.27
C GLY A 100 15.21 -15.90 9.04
N ASP A 101 15.63 -15.57 10.25
CA ASP A 101 14.89 -14.69 11.16
C ASP A 101 14.76 -13.27 10.61
N ALA A 102 15.72 -12.77 9.84
CA ALA A 102 15.66 -11.46 9.22
C ALA A 102 14.53 -11.39 8.17
N GLN A 103 14.37 -12.41 7.35
CA GLN A 103 13.28 -12.50 6.39
C GLN A 103 11.93 -12.55 7.10
N LYS A 104 11.83 -13.34 8.17
CA LYS A 104 10.60 -13.44 8.95
C LYS A 104 10.24 -12.08 9.56
N ALA A 105 11.17 -11.42 10.23
CA ALA A 105 10.95 -10.10 10.84
C ALA A 105 10.54 -9.05 9.79
N CYS A 106 11.17 -9.05 8.62
CA CYS A 106 10.78 -8.17 7.50
C CYS A 106 9.33 -8.42 7.06
N LYS A 107 8.91 -9.67 6.90
CA LYS A 107 7.53 -10.02 6.52
C LYS A 107 6.53 -9.65 7.61
N ASP A 108 6.86 -9.89 8.87
CA ASP A 108 6.01 -9.53 10.00
C ASP A 108 5.80 -8.01 10.06
N GLN A 109 6.85 -7.21 9.77
CA GLN A 109 6.75 -5.76 9.68
C GLN A 109 5.84 -5.32 8.53
N ALA A 110 6.01 -5.88 7.33
CA ALA A 110 5.17 -5.56 6.17
C ALA A 110 3.67 -5.83 6.43
N GLU A 111 3.36 -6.90 7.15
CA GLU A 111 1.98 -7.23 7.55
C GLU A 111 1.45 -6.26 8.63
N ALA A 112 2.30 -5.83 9.56
CA ALA A 112 1.93 -4.85 10.58
C ALA A 112 1.62 -3.49 9.95
N ASP A 113 2.46 -3.02 9.04
CA ASP A 113 2.28 -1.76 8.31
C ASP A 113 0.98 -1.79 7.49
N TYR A 114 0.69 -2.90 6.84
CA TYR A 114 -0.56 -3.09 6.11
C TYR A 114 -1.80 -3.01 7.01
N LYS A 115 -1.76 -3.65 8.20
CA LYS A 115 -2.87 -3.57 9.16
C LYS A 115 -3.11 -2.15 9.63
N THR A 116 -2.05 -1.40 9.91
CA THR A 116 -2.12 0.01 10.30
C THR A 116 -2.74 0.84 9.18
N ALA A 117 -2.23 0.73 7.96
CA ALA A 117 -2.76 1.48 6.82
C ALA A 117 -4.25 1.19 6.56
N ARG A 118 -4.70 -0.05 6.77
CA ARG A 118 -6.12 -0.40 6.67
C ARG A 118 -6.97 0.25 7.76
N ALA A 119 -6.47 0.28 8.98
CA ALA A 119 -7.17 0.92 10.10
C ALA A 119 -7.31 2.43 9.87
N ASP A 120 -6.24 3.08 9.39
CA ASP A 120 -6.22 4.51 9.06
C ASP A 120 -7.19 4.84 7.91
N ALA A 121 -7.21 4.02 6.88
CA ALA A 121 -8.14 4.16 5.76
C ALA A 121 -9.60 4.09 6.23
N LYS A 122 -9.91 3.14 7.12
CA LYS A 122 -11.24 2.98 7.71
C LYS A 122 -11.63 4.21 8.54
N ALA A 123 -10.75 4.63 9.44
CA ALA A 123 -11.00 5.80 10.29
C ALA A 123 -11.22 7.08 9.45
N SER A 124 -10.43 7.26 8.40
CA SER A 124 -10.57 8.40 7.49
C SER A 124 -11.90 8.39 6.74
N ALA A 125 -12.37 7.24 6.27
CA ALA A 125 -13.66 7.11 5.61
C ALA A 125 -14.83 7.36 6.57
N GLU A 126 -14.76 6.84 7.79
CA GLU A 126 -15.77 7.07 8.83
C GLU A 126 -15.84 8.55 9.22
N ALA A 127 -14.69 9.21 9.36
CA ALA A 127 -14.64 10.65 9.65
C ALA A 127 -15.24 11.50 8.52
N ALA A 128 -15.01 11.13 7.25
CA ALA A 128 -15.56 11.83 6.11
C ALA A 128 -17.09 11.75 6.05
N VAL A 129 -17.69 10.66 6.51
CA VAL A 129 -19.16 10.51 6.60
C VAL A 129 -19.77 11.31 7.75
N GLN A 130 -19.00 11.55 8.82
CA GLN A 130 -19.47 12.22 10.04
C GLN A 130 -19.36 13.76 9.98
N GLN A 131 -18.62 14.31 9.03
CA GLN A 131 -18.45 15.76 8.88
C GLN A 131 -19.66 16.40 8.19
N LYS A 132 -20.80 16.43 8.92
CA LYS A 132 -22.03 17.13 8.54
C LYS A 132 -22.31 18.32 9.45
#